data_979c39dffa8d4ecb7d125d69b347707b
#
_entry.id   979c39dffa8d4ecb7d125d69b347707b
#
_cell.length_a   1.000
_cell.length_b   1.000
_cell.length_c   1.000
_cell.angle_alpha   90.00
_cell.angle_beta   90.00
_cell.angle_gamma   90.00
#
_symmetry.space_group_name_H-M   'P 1'
#
loop_
_entity.id
_entity.type
_entity.pdbx_description
1 polymer ?
#
loop_
_entity_poly.entity_id
_entity_poly.type
_entity_poly.pdbx_seq_one_letter_code
_entity_poly.pdbx_strand_id
1 'polypeptide(L)'
;QILGKNHLEVYKQSRNHIEDKCKGLTHEEQLNRKTSEQIISSNSGRVQEALRVIEEFSRLHNNALSKIASEIRYEIYTIEIDLLSLSKRKNSEEILKENDLYVITDQTDNLLKIIEEILIAGVRIIQHRFKTGTDKDHLQEAIEIKNLCKKYSSLFIVNDRIDIALASNADGIHLGQDDLDLKTARKLLGHSKLIGVSANNEIDISNALKEGCDYI
;
A
#
# COMPACT_ATOMS: atom_id res chain seq x y z
N GLN A 1 10.95 7.86 -31.32
CA GLN A 1 11.68 8.67 -32.35
C GLN A 1 13.21 8.43 -32.37
N ILE A 2 13.76 7.67 -31.42
CA ILE A 2 15.22 7.44 -31.27
C ILE A 2 15.71 6.34 -32.21
N LEU A 3 14.86 5.37 -32.54
CA LEU A 3 15.11 4.42 -33.63
C LEU A 3 14.43 4.96 -34.87
N GLY A 4 15.23 5.28 -35.93
CA GLY A 4 14.69 5.78 -37.20
C GLY A 4 13.58 4.86 -37.73
N LYS A 5 12.64 5.39 -38.51
CA LYS A 5 11.47 4.65 -39.02
C LYS A 5 11.84 3.30 -39.66
N ASN A 6 13.01 3.23 -40.35
CA ASN A 6 13.46 1.99 -40.98
C ASN A 6 13.83 0.86 -39.99
N HIS A 7 14.37 1.19 -38.80
CA HIS A 7 14.68 0.19 -37.79
C HIS A 7 13.43 -0.39 -37.14
N LEU A 8 12.39 0.41 -36.99
CA LEU A 8 11.10 -0.04 -36.42
C LEU A 8 10.37 -1.03 -37.36
N GLU A 9 10.46 -0.80 -38.67
CA GLU A 9 9.87 -1.72 -39.67
C GLU A 9 10.63 -3.02 -39.75
N VAL A 10 11.97 -3.00 -39.78
CA VAL A 10 12.81 -4.20 -39.76
C VAL A 10 12.52 -5.01 -38.48
N TYR A 11 12.42 -4.36 -37.33
CA TYR A 11 12.07 -5.02 -36.05
C TYR A 11 10.69 -5.65 -36.08
N LYS A 12 9.68 -4.97 -36.64
CA LYS A 12 8.33 -5.51 -36.79
C LYS A 12 8.28 -6.70 -37.76
N GLN A 13 9.04 -6.64 -38.88
CA GLN A 13 9.10 -7.71 -39.86
C GLN A 13 9.86 -8.94 -39.35
N SER A 14 10.82 -8.76 -38.46
CA SER A 14 11.59 -9.87 -37.86
C SER A 14 10.79 -10.65 -36.79
N ARG A 15 9.65 -10.12 -36.36
CA ARG A 15 8.80 -10.74 -35.33
C ARG A 15 7.84 -11.74 -35.96
N ASN A 16 8.31 -12.98 -36.15
CA ASN A 16 7.45 -14.08 -36.64
C ASN A 16 6.70 -14.72 -35.47
N HIS A 17 5.46 -14.22 -35.19
CA HIS A 17 4.62 -14.72 -34.09
C HIS A 17 4.05 -16.12 -34.36
N ILE A 18 4.16 -16.66 -35.59
CA ILE A 18 3.67 -17.98 -35.96
C ILE A 18 4.69 -19.06 -35.55
N GLU A 19 5.98 -18.74 -35.68
CA GLU A 19 7.09 -19.65 -35.36
C GLU A 19 7.73 -19.34 -34.01
N ASP A 20 7.14 -18.44 -33.21
CA ASP A 20 7.66 -18.10 -31.88
C ASP A 20 7.57 -19.32 -30.97
N LYS A 21 8.72 -19.95 -30.71
CA LYS A 21 8.85 -21.13 -29.85
C LYS A 21 8.41 -20.88 -28.39
N CYS A 22 8.32 -19.61 -28.01
CA CYS A 22 7.87 -19.19 -26.68
C CYS A 22 6.37 -18.88 -26.62
N LYS A 23 5.65 -18.96 -27.74
CA LYS A 23 4.21 -18.73 -27.81
C LYS A 23 3.45 -19.82 -27.03
N GLY A 24 2.75 -19.40 -26.00
CA GLY A 24 1.94 -20.30 -25.16
C GLY A 24 2.71 -20.99 -24.04
N LEU A 25 4.01 -20.70 -23.85
CA LEU A 25 4.72 -21.13 -22.65
C LEU A 25 4.18 -20.35 -21.45
N THR A 26 3.44 -21.02 -20.60
CA THR A 26 2.98 -20.52 -19.30
C THR A 26 3.84 -21.17 -18.22
N HIS A 27 4.48 -20.36 -17.38
CA HIS A 27 5.06 -20.85 -16.13
C HIS A 27 3.95 -21.11 -15.11
N GLU A 28 4.02 -22.22 -14.39
CA GLU A 28 3.04 -22.54 -13.32
C GLU A 28 2.87 -21.41 -12.32
N GLU A 29 3.94 -20.69 -11.98
CA GLU A 29 3.89 -19.51 -11.13
C GLU A 29 3.06 -18.35 -11.69
N GLN A 30 2.87 -18.26 -13.02
CA GLN A 30 2.02 -17.25 -13.65
C GLN A 30 0.54 -17.57 -13.49
N LEU A 31 0.20 -18.86 -13.45
CA LEU A 31 -1.17 -19.35 -13.26
C LEU A 31 -1.60 -19.28 -11.78
N ASN A 32 -0.63 -19.27 -10.86
CA ASN A 32 -0.86 -19.31 -9.42
C ASN A 32 -0.92 -17.93 -8.75
N ARG A 33 -0.95 -16.83 -9.53
CA ARG A 33 -1.11 -15.48 -8.96
C ARG A 33 -2.52 -15.29 -8.46
N LYS A 34 -2.64 -15.12 -7.14
CA LYS A 34 -3.94 -15.01 -6.45
C LYS A 34 -4.31 -13.57 -6.07
N THR A 35 -3.34 -12.65 -6.06
CA THR A 35 -3.57 -11.26 -5.63
C THR A 35 -3.09 -10.24 -6.66
N SER A 36 -3.69 -9.05 -6.63
CA SER A 36 -3.28 -7.90 -7.45
C SER A 36 -1.82 -7.50 -7.19
N GLU A 37 -1.36 -7.57 -5.95
CA GLU A 37 0.01 -7.25 -5.56
C GLU A 37 1.02 -8.19 -6.24
N GLN A 38 0.73 -9.49 -6.29
CA GLN A 38 1.58 -10.46 -7.00
C GLN A 38 1.65 -10.17 -8.50
N ILE A 39 0.54 -9.74 -9.10
CA ILE A 39 0.49 -9.36 -10.51
C ILE A 39 1.30 -8.08 -10.75
N ILE A 40 1.11 -7.05 -9.93
CA ILE A 40 1.83 -5.77 -10.01
C ILE A 40 3.33 -6.03 -9.90
N SER A 41 3.80 -6.62 -8.80
CA SER A 41 5.23 -6.84 -8.56
C SER A 41 5.90 -7.70 -9.65
N SER A 42 5.24 -8.77 -10.09
CA SER A 42 5.81 -9.63 -11.12
C SER A 42 5.91 -8.94 -12.48
N ASN A 43 4.94 -8.11 -12.87
CA ASN A 43 4.99 -7.42 -14.15
C ASN A 43 5.94 -6.22 -14.11
N SER A 44 5.95 -5.46 -13.03
CA SER A 44 6.92 -4.38 -12.82
C SER A 44 8.34 -4.89 -12.86
N GLY A 45 8.63 -5.99 -12.15
CA GLY A 45 9.96 -6.62 -12.17
C GLY A 45 10.41 -7.02 -13.59
N ARG A 46 9.52 -7.60 -14.41
CA ARG A 46 9.84 -7.94 -15.80
C ARG A 46 10.16 -6.71 -16.66
N VAL A 47 9.39 -5.63 -16.49
CA VAL A 47 9.64 -4.39 -17.24
C VAL A 47 10.96 -3.76 -16.79
N GLN A 48 11.24 -3.76 -15.49
CA GLN A 48 12.51 -3.26 -14.94
C GLN A 48 13.72 -4.03 -15.46
N GLU A 49 13.66 -5.36 -15.51
CA GLU A 49 14.73 -6.20 -16.08
C GLU A 49 14.89 -5.99 -17.58
N ALA A 50 13.82 -5.89 -18.35
CA ALA A 50 13.90 -5.60 -19.78
C ALA A 50 14.54 -4.22 -20.05
N LEU A 51 14.18 -3.21 -19.27
CA LEU A 51 14.78 -1.88 -19.35
C LEU A 51 16.25 -1.88 -18.95
N ARG A 52 16.62 -2.68 -17.94
CA ARG A 52 18.00 -2.85 -17.53
C ARG A 52 18.86 -3.47 -18.64
N VAL A 53 18.35 -4.49 -19.31
CA VAL A 53 19.03 -5.08 -20.47
C VAL A 53 19.23 -4.03 -21.58
N ILE A 54 18.21 -3.24 -21.91
CA ILE A 54 18.32 -2.15 -22.89
C ILE A 54 19.34 -1.11 -22.43
N GLU A 55 19.32 -0.69 -21.17
CA GLU A 55 20.26 0.25 -20.57
C GLU A 55 21.71 -0.23 -20.75
N GLU A 56 22.02 -1.47 -20.37
CA GLU A 56 23.35 -2.04 -20.42
C GLU A 56 23.86 -2.21 -21.85
N PHE A 57 23.06 -2.81 -22.73
CA PHE A 57 23.51 -3.03 -24.14
C PHE A 57 23.65 -1.74 -24.93
N SER A 58 22.84 -0.71 -24.64
CA SER A 58 22.94 0.56 -25.35
C SER A 58 24.12 1.44 -24.91
N ARG A 59 24.71 1.19 -23.74
CA ARG A 59 25.89 1.96 -23.25
C ARG A 59 27.04 1.99 -24.24
N LEU A 60 27.25 0.92 -25.02
CA LEU A 60 28.35 0.82 -25.96
C LEU A 60 28.10 1.61 -27.25
N HIS A 61 26.86 1.82 -27.65
CA HIS A 61 26.53 2.32 -28.99
C HIS A 61 25.58 3.52 -28.99
N ASN A 62 24.82 3.75 -27.90
CA ASN A 62 23.81 4.82 -27.84
C ASN A 62 23.54 5.27 -26.39
N ASN A 63 24.38 6.17 -25.90
CA ASN A 63 24.27 6.71 -24.55
C ASN A 63 22.90 7.40 -24.27
N ALA A 64 22.29 8.01 -25.30
CA ALA A 64 20.99 8.63 -25.14
C ALA A 64 19.89 7.59 -24.86
N LEU A 65 19.90 6.45 -25.54
CA LEU A 65 18.98 5.34 -25.31
C LEU A 65 19.22 4.72 -23.93
N SER A 66 20.48 4.54 -23.53
CA SER A 66 20.84 4.03 -22.19
C SER A 66 20.27 4.91 -21.09
N LYS A 67 20.43 6.24 -21.20
CA LYS A 67 19.91 7.19 -20.23
C LYS A 67 18.37 7.13 -20.13
N ILE A 68 17.68 7.12 -21.26
CA ILE A 68 16.22 7.03 -21.30
C ILE A 68 15.72 5.71 -20.70
N ALA A 69 16.35 4.59 -21.01
CA ALA A 69 15.97 3.30 -20.42
C ALA A 69 16.13 3.30 -18.89
N SER A 70 17.21 3.92 -18.39
CA SER A 70 17.42 4.12 -16.96
C SER A 70 16.32 5.00 -16.33
N GLU A 71 16.01 6.15 -16.91
CA GLU A 71 14.96 7.06 -16.44
C GLU A 71 13.61 6.36 -16.36
N ILE A 72 13.19 5.66 -17.43
CA ILE A 72 11.92 4.91 -17.44
C ILE A 72 11.93 3.80 -16.38
N ARG A 73 13.05 3.12 -16.15
CA ARG A 73 13.15 2.09 -15.13
C ARG A 73 12.90 2.64 -13.71
N TYR A 74 13.39 3.84 -13.41
CA TYR A 74 13.11 4.51 -12.14
C TYR A 74 11.66 4.98 -12.03
N GLU A 75 11.04 5.43 -13.12
CA GLU A 75 9.61 5.74 -13.15
C GLU A 75 8.76 4.49 -12.86
N ILE A 76 9.13 3.32 -13.40
CA ILE A 76 8.44 2.05 -13.10
C ILE A 76 8.54 1.68 -11.62
N TYR A 77 9.66 1.93 -10.94
CA TYR A 77 9.74 1.74 -9.48
C TYR A 77 8.72 2.60 -8.75
N THR A 78 8.59 3.86 -9.12
CA THR A 78 7.61 4.77 -8.50
C THR A 78 6.18 4.29 -8.74
N ILE A 79 5.84 3.94 -9.98
CA ILE A 79 4.52 3.42 -10.34
C ILE A 79 4.19 2.12 -9.59
N GLU A 80 5.15 1.22 -9.44
CA GLU A 80 4.97 -0.03 -8.67
C GLU A 80 4.62 0.26 -7.22
N ILE A 81 5.37 1.16 -6.56
CA ILE A 81 5.12 1.57 -5.17
C ILE A 81 3.71 2.18 -5.04
N ASP A 82 3.32 3.04 -5.95
CA ASP A 82 2.01 3.70 -5.94
C ASP A 82 0.88 2.67 -6.13
N LEU A 83 1.00 1.76 -7.09
CA LEU A 83 0.00 0.72 -7.34
C LEU A 83 -0.14 -0.26 -6.17
N LEU A 84 0.97 -0.67 -5.54
CA LEU A 84 0.94 -1.53 -4.36
C LEU A 84 0.30 -0.80 -3.16
N SER A 85 0.58 0.48 -3.01
CA SER A 85 -0.01 1.31 -1.96
C SER A 85 -1.52 1.46 -2.14
N LEU A 86 -1.98 1.70 -3.36
CA LEU A 86 -3.41 1.79 -3.70
C LEU A 86 -4.13 0.45 -3.51
N SER A 87 -3.51 -0.65 -3.91
CA SER A 87 -4.08 -2.00 -3.71
C SER A 87 -4.27 -2.30 -2.22
N LYS A 88 -3.25 -2.01 -1.41
CA LYS A 88 -3.33 -2.19 0.05
C LYS A 88 -4.44 -1.35 0.68
N ARG A 89 -4.54 -0.07 0.29
CA ARG A 89 -5.59 0.82 0.78
C ARG A 89 -6.98 0.31 0.41
N LYS A 90 -7.18 -0.11 -0.84
CA LYS A 90 -8.45 -0.66 -1.32
C LYS A 90 -8.89 -1.86 -0.48
N ASN A 91 -8.00 -2.80 -0.20
CA ASN A 91 -8.29 -3.93 0.67
C ASN A 91 -8.73 -3.48 2.07
N SER A 92 -8.07 -2.45 2.63
CA SER A 92 -8.43 -1.88 3.94
C SER A 92 -9.79 -1.17 3.90
N GLU A 93 -10.10 -0.45 2.82
CA GLU A 93 -11.42 0.19 2.62
C GLU A 93 -12.55 -0.85 2.47
N GLU A 94 -12.28 -1.99 1.82
CA GLU A 94 -13.24 -3.09 1.70
C GLU A 94 -13.55 -3.68 3.08
N ILE A 95 -12.54 -3.97 3.91
CA ILE A 95 -12.75 -4.44 5.28
C ILE A 95 -13.54 -3.42 6.09
N LEU A 96 -13.25 -2.13 5.96
CA LEU A 96 -13.96 -1.06 6.67
C LEU A 96 -15.43 -0.99 6.27
N LYS A 97 -15.77 -1.19 4.99
CA LYS A 97 -17.14 -1.14 4.46
C LYS A 97 -17.96 -2.38 4.77
N GLU A 98 -17.32 -3.55 4.86
CA GLU A 98 -18.01 -4.82 5.07
C GLU A 98 -18.24 -5.16 6.54
N ASN A 99 -17.72 -4.35 7.47
CA ASN A 99 -17.78 -4.64 8.90
C ASN A 99 -18.42 -3.49 9.68
N ASP A 100 -19.54 -3.77 10.33
CA ASP A 100 -20.31 -2.80 11.08
C ASP A 100 -19.77 -2.55 12.50
N LEU A 101 -18.84 -3.39 12.98
CA LEU A 101 -18.33 -3.30 14.33
C LEU A 101 -16.90 -2.75 14.36
N TYR A 102 -16.75 -1.59 14.96
CA TYR A 102 -15.49 -0.87 15.17
C TYR A 102 -15.21 -0.80 16.69
N VAL A 103 -14.17 -1.47 17.15
CA VAL A 103 -13.83 -1.55 18.57
C VAL A 103 -12.69 -0.60 18.89
N ILE A 104 -12.89 0.24 19.90
CA ILE A 104 -11.87 1.14 20.46
C ILE A 104 -11.39 0.53 21.78
N THR A 105 -10.08 0.33 21.93
CA THR A 105 -9.51 -0.20 23.16
C THR A 105 -9.44 0.87 24.23
N ASP A 106 -9.49 0.43 25.48
CA ASP A 106 -9.08 1.21 26.63
C ASP A 106 -7.99 0.44 27.40
N GLN A 107 -7.19 1.12 28.20
CA GLN A 107 -6.09 0.48 28.93
C GLN A 107 -6.62 -0.48 30.00
N THR A 108 -6.13 -1.70 29.97
CA THR A 108 -6.47 -2.76 30.93
C THR A 108 -5.36 -3.79 31.04
N ASP A 109 -5.20 -4.43 32.20
CA ASP A 109 -4.12 -5.38 32.48
C ASP A 109 -4.05 -6.59 31.53
N ASN A 110 -5.15 -6.94 30.85
CA ASN A 110 -5.25 -8.10 29.97
C ASN A 110 -5.61 -7.73 28.53
N LEU A 111 -5.23 -6.52 28.08
CA LEU A 111 -5.67 -5.97 26.81
C LEU A 111 -5.46 -6.91 25.62
N LEU A 112 -4.27 -7.49 25.46
CA LEU A 112 -3.96 -8.38 24.32
C LEU A 112 -4.84 -9.63 24.29
N LYS A 113 -5.13 -10.21 25.47
CA LYS A 113 -6.03 -11.36 25.57
C LYS A 113 -7.45 -10.98 25.18
N ILE A 114 -7.94 -9.85 25.66
CA ILE A 114 -9.28 -9.33 25.32
C ILE A 114 -9.36 -9.07 23.80
N ILE A 115 -8.36 -8.43 23.22
CA ILE A 115 -8.31 -8.18 21.77
C ILE A 115 -8.33 -9.51 21.00
N GLU A 116 -7.56 -10.51 21.40
CA GLU A 116 -7.57 -11.80 20.74
C GLU A 116 -8.94 -12.50 20.80
N GLU A 117 -9.61 -12.47 21.95
CA GLU A 117 -10.98 -12.98 22.10
C GLU A 117 -11.99 -12.24 21.20
N ILE A 118 -11.88 -10.91 21.09
CA ILE A 118 -12.71 -10.07 20.22
C ILE A 118 -12.46 -10.41 18.74
N LEU A 119 -11.20 -10.62 18.33
CA LEU A 119 -10.84 -11.00 16.98
C LEU A 119 -11.32 -12.42 16.62
N ILE A 120 -11.25 -13.37 17.56
CA ILE A 120 -11.82 -14.70 17.42
C ILE A 120 -13.34 -14.64 17.23
N ALA A 121 -14.02 -13.74 17.96
CA ALA A 121 -15.46 -13.51 17.82
C ALA A 121 -15.88 -12.87 16.49
N GLY A 122 -14.92 -12.48 15.65
CA GLY A 122 -15.18 -11.99 14.28
C GLY A 122 -15.06 -10.49 14.07
N VAL A 123 -14.65 -9.72 15.08
CA VAL A 123 -14.38 -8.28 14.90
C VAL A 123 -13.21 -8.09 13.94
N ARG A 124 -13.33 -7.12 13.04
CA ARG A 124 -12.33 -6.85 11.98
C ARG A 124 -11.71 -5.47 12.03
N ILE A 125 -12.11 -4.61 12.95
CA ILE A 125 -11.56 -3.27 13.06
C ILE A 125 -11.29 -2.98 14.54
N ILE A 126 -10.00 -2.76 14.86
CA ILE A 126 -9.54 -2.43 16.21
C ILE A 126 -8.83 -1.08 16.17
N GLN A 127 -9.30 -0.11 16.95
CA GLN A 127 -8.61 1.13 17.23
C GLN A 127 -7.90 1.04 18.58
N HIS A 128 -6.60 1.25 18.58
CA HIS A 128 -5.81 1.30 19.80
C HIS A 128 -5.71 2.73 20.34
N ARG A 129 -6.31 2.95 21.51
CA ARG A 129 -6.29 4.21 22.22
C ARG A 129 -5.46 4.09 23.50
N PHE A 130 -4.28 4.70 23.50
CA PHE A 130 -3.32 4.69 24.61
C PHE A 130 -3.33 6.05 25.30
N LYS A 131 -3.69 6.09 26.59
CA LYS A 131 -3.85 7.34 27.34
C LYS A 131 -2.71 7.63 28.31
N THR A 132 -2.15 6.61 28.92
CA THR A 132 -1.15 6.75 30.00
C THR A 132 -0.03 5.74 29.81
N GLY A 133 1.22 6.17 30.04
CA GLY A 133 2.43 5.36 29.87
C GLY A 133 3.48 6.09 29.06
N THR A 134 4.57 5.40 28.74
CA THR A 134 5.64 5.96 27.92
C THR A 134 5.38 5.70 26.43
N ASP A 135 6.01 6.49 25.56
CA ASP A 135 5.96 6.26 24.10
C ASP A 135 6.51 4.87 23.74
N LYS A 136 7.46 4.36 24.50
CA LYS A 136 8.02 3.02 24.33
C LYS A 136 6.99 1.94 24.61
N ASP A 137 6.21 2.08 25.69
CA ASP A 137 5.15 1.14 26.05
C ASP A 137 4.03 1.18 25.00
N HIS A 138 3.64 2.38 24.57
CA HIS A 138 2.67 2.57 23.50
C HIS A 138 3.09 1.88 22.20
N LEU A 139 4.34 2.07 21.76
CA LEU A 139 4.84 1.43 20.55
C LEU A 139 4.89 -0.09 20.69
N GLN A 140 5.34 -0.61 21.81
CA GLN A 140 5.41 -2.06 22.06
C GLN A 140 4.01 -2.68 22.01
N GLU A 141 3.06 -2.10 22.70
CA GLU A 141 1.65 -2.57 22.73
C GLU A 141 1.02 -2.46 21.33
N ALA A 142 1.26 -1.37 20.60
CA ALA A 142 0.78 -1.20 19.23
C ALA A 142 1.34 -2.26 18.26
N ILE A 143 2.62 -2.64 18.39
CA ILE A 143 3.23 -3.72 17.57
C ILE A 143 2.56 -5.07 17.89
N GLU A 144 2.32 -5.38 19.16
CA GLU A 144 1.71 -6.63 19.58
C GLU A 144 0.26 -6.74 19.08
N ILE A 145 -0.53 -5.65 19.20
CA ILE A 145 -1.90 -5.58 18.67
C ILE A 145 -1.90 -5.72 17.14
N LYS A 146 -0.96 -5.04 16.45
CA LYS A 146 -0.82 -5.17 14.99
C LYS A 146 -0.57 -6.61 14.56
N ASN A 147 0.26 -7.35 15.29
CA ASN A 147 0.54 -8.76 14.99
C ASN A 147 -0.70 -9.63 15.19
N LEU A 148 -1.50 -9.38 16.24
CA LEU A 148 -2.79 -10.05 16.44
C LEU A 148 -3.77 -9.72 15.29
N CYS A 149 -3.96 -8.45 14.96
CA CYS A 149 -4.84 -8.05 13.87
C CYS A 149 -4.43 -8.69 12.53
N LYS A 150 -3.13 -8.76 12.24
CA LYS A 150 -2.61 -9.45 11.05
C LYS A 150 -2.96 -10.94 11.03
N LYS A 151 -2.82 -11.65 12.17
CA LYS A 151 -3.17 -13.06 12.32
C LYS A 151 -4.63 -13.35 11.97
N TYR A 152 -5.53 -12.42 12.32
CA TYR A 152 -6.97 -12.54 12.11
C TYR A 152 -7.50 -11.76 10.91
N SER A 153 -6.63 -11.26 10.02
CA SER A 153 -6.99 -10.46 8.85
C SER A 153 -7.87 -9.25 9.18
N SER A 154 -7.56 -8.55 10.27
CA SER A 154 -8.29 -7.41 10.80
C SER A 154 -7.49 -6.13 10.66
N LEU A 155 -8.18 -4.99 10.56
CA LEU A 155 -7.56 -3.66 10.53
C LEU A 155 -7.10 -3.24 11.91
N PHE A 156 -5.92 -2.67 11.95
CA PHE A 156 -5.35 -2.04 13.13
C PHE A 156 -5.21 -0.53 12.91
N ILE A 157 -5.93 0.25 13.69
CA ILE A 157 -5.95 1.71 13.65
C ILE A 157 -5.30 2.24 14.94
N VAL A 158 -4.44 3.24 14.83
CA VAL A 158 -3.85 3.94 15.98
C VAL A 158 -4.61 5.25 16.20
N ASN A 159 -4.87 5.61 17.45
CA ASN A 159 -5.49 6.87 17.80
C ASN A 159 -4.44 7.98 17.90
N ASP A 160 -4.65 9.14 17.26
CA ASP A 160 -3.91 10.42 17.34
C ASP A 160 -2.42 10.36 16.91
N ARG A 161 -1.67 9.34 17.24
CA ARG A 161 -0.22 9.25 17.15
C ARG A 161 0.28 8.71 15.79
N ILE A 162 0.57 9.63 14.86
CA ILE A 162 1.09 9.30 13.51
C ILE A 162 2.42 8.55 13.58
N ASP A 163 3.32 8.95 14.46
CA ASP A 163 4.62 8.31 14.68
C ASP A 163 4.48 6.84 15.13
N ILE A 164 3.57 6.56 16.06
CA ILE A 164 3.24 5.19 16.50
C ILE A 164 2.58 4.40 15.36
N ALA A 165 1.67 5.01 14.60
CA ALA A 165 1.04 4.37 13.46
C ALA A 165 2.05 3.96 12.38
N LEU A 166 3.05 4.79 12.11
CA LEU A 166 4.14 4.49 11.19
C LEU A 166 5.07 3.41 11.75
N ALA A 167 5.53 3.55 12.99
CA ALA A 167 6.49 2.66 13.62
C ALA A 167 5.92 1.24 13.85
N SER A 168 4.63 1.11 14.19
CA SER A 168 3.93 -0.18 14.34
C SER A 168 3.42 -0.76 13.03
N ASN A 169 3.57 -0.03 11.92
CA ASN A 169 2.98 -0.37 10.62
C ASN A 169 1.45 -0.60 10.69
N ALA A 170 0.74 0.24 11.43
CA ALA A 170 -0.73 0.22 11.50
C ALA A 170 -1.36 0.35 10.10
N ASP A 171 -2.61 -0.07 9.94
CA ASP A 171 -3.34 0.06 8.68
C ASP A 171 -3.92 1.46 8.48
N GLY A 172 -4.06 2.22 9.58
CA GLY A 172 -4.52 3.59 9.55
C GLY A 172 -4.36 4.30 10.88
N ILE A 173 -4.89 5.52 10.90
CA ILE A 173 -4.96 6.39 12.05
C ILE A 173 -6.37 6.95 12.21
N HIS A 174 -6.76 7.29 13.42
CA HIS A 174 -7.94 8.09 13.71
C HIS A 174 -7.54 9.38 14.41
N LEU A 175 -7.98 10.52 13.87
CA LEU A 175 -7.63 11.86 14.38
C LEU A 175 -8.84 12.57 14.96
N GLY A 176 -8.64 13.23 16.08
CA GLY A 176 -9.56 14.19 16.65
C GLY A 176 -9.43 15.59 16.01
N GLN A 177 -10.28 16.52 16.46
CA GLN A 177 -10.30 17.89 15.95
C GLN A 177 -9.07 18.72 16.39
N ASP A 178 -8.45 18.36 17.50
CA ASP A 178 -7.28 19.04 18.07
C ASP A 178 -5.93 18.43 17.63
N ASP A 179 -5.98 17.34 16.85
CA ASP A 179 -4.80 16.66 16.32
C ASP A 179 -4.26 17.32 15.05
N LEU A 180 -3.25 16.70 14.44
CA LEU A 180 -2.70 17.16 13.16
C LEU A 180 -3.79 17.15 12.07
N ASP A 181 -3.81 18.19 11.25
CA ASP A 181 -4.73 18.29 10.11
C ASP A 181 -4.56 17.12 9.13
N LEU A 182 -5.64 16.77 8.48
CA LEU A 182 -5.74 15.60 7.59
C LEU A 182 -4.73 15.67 6.43
N LYS A 183 -4.48 16.86 5.89
CA LYS A 183 -3.53 17.05 4.79
C LYS A 183 -2.09 16.75 5.22
N THR A 184 -1.70 17.24 6.40
CA THR A 184 -0.40 16.94 7.01
C THR A 184 -0.27 15.45 7.34
N ALA A 185 -1.31 14.87 7.95
CA ALA A 185 -1.36 13.43 8.24
C ALA A 185 -1.22 12.58 6.96
N ARG A 186 -1.92 12.93 5.88
CA ARG A 186 -1.83 12.23 4.59
C ARG A 186 -0.44 12.33 3.98
N LYS A 187 0.21 13.49 4.11
CA LYS A 187 1.60 13.68 3.63
C LYS A 187 2.59 12.76 4.37
N LEU A 188 2.41 12.56 5.66
CA LEU A 188 3.29 11.72 6.48
C LEU A 188 3.01 10.22 6.28
N LEU A 189 1.75 9.82 6.23
CA LEU A 189 1.32 8.43 6.14
C LEU A 189 1.33 7.86 4.72
N GLY A 190 1.33 8.72 3.70
CA GLY A 190 1.20 8.32 2.31
C GLY A 190 -0.22 7.84 1.97
N HIS A 191 -0.36 7.23 0.78
CA HIS A 191 -1.66 6.81 0.24
C HIS A 191 -2.09 5.40 0.63
N SER A 192 -1.25 4.62 1.30
CA SER A 192 -1.55 3.23 1.68
C SER A 192 -2.30 3.07 3.00
N LYS A 193 -2.34 4.12 3.83
CA LYS A 193 -2.94 4.10 5.17
C LYS A 193 -4.31 4.76 5.18
N LEU A 194 -5.22 4.23 5.98
CA LEU A 194 -6.52 4.86 6.24
C LEU A 194 -6.36 6.03 7.21
N ILE A 195 -7.13 7.10 6.99
CA ILE A 195 -7.26 8.22 7.93
C ILE A 195 -8.73 8.42 8.24
N GLY A 196 -9.11 8.15 9.48
CA GLY A 196 -10.40 8.50 10.03
C GLY A 196 -10.34 9.82 10.77
N VAL A 197 -11.45 10.52 10.86
CA VAL A 197 -11.55 11.80 11.55
C VAL A 197 -12.83 11.83 12.40
N SER A 198 -12.70 12.28 13.65
CA SER A 198 -13.86 12.60 14.48
C SER A 198 -14.54 13.87 13.97
N ALA A 199 -15.86 13.90 13.89
CA ALA A 199 -16.64 15.09 13.56
C ALA A 199 -17.78 15.28 14.57
N ASN A 200 -17.90 16.49 15.11
CA ASN A 200 -18.89 16.82 16.14
C ASN A 200 -20.11 17.56 15.58
N ASN A 201 -20.02 18.03 14.34
CA ASN A 201 -21.06 18.82 13.68
C ASN A 201 -20.93 18.74 12.14
N GLU A 202 -21.90 19.30 11.43
CA GLU A 202 -21.95 19.28 9.96
C GLU A 202 -20.78 20.00 9.29
N ILE A 203 -20.21 21.00 9.94
CA ILE A 203 -19.06 21.74 9.42
C ILE A 203 -17.83 20.85 9.44
N ASP A 204 -17.61 20.13 10.54
CA ASP A 204 -16.50 19.16 10.68
C ASP A 204 -16.61 18.07 9.61
N ILE A 205 -17.82 17.51 9.42
CA ILE A 205 -18.10 16.52 8.38
C ILE A 205 -17.75 17.07 6.99
N SER A 206 -18.26 18.29 6.67
CA SER A 206 -18.00 18.92 5.39
C SER A 206 -16.50 19.15 5.12
N ASN A 207 -15.75 19.56 6.15
CA ASN A 207 -14.31 19.78 6.06
C ASN A 207 -13.57 18.45 5.86
N ALA A 208 -13.87 17.43 6.67
CA ALA A 208 -13.27 16.11 6.58
C ALA A 208 -13.46 15.49 5.17
N LEU A 209 -14.66 15.59 4.60
CA LEU A 209 -14.95 15.11 3.25
C LEU A 209 -14.18 15.89 2.17
N LYS A 210 -14.08 17.21 2.27
CA LYS A 210 -13.30 18.05 1.33
C LYS A 210 -11.80 17.73 1.38
N GLU A 211 -11.29 17.43 2.55
CA GLU A 211 -9.89 17.10 2.76
C GLU A 211 -9.54 15.66 2.42
N GLY A 212 -10.54 14.80 2.18
CA GLY A 212 -10.36 13.43 1.70
C GLY A 212 -10.02 12.43 2.81
N CYS A 213 -10.75 12.47 3.93
CA CYS A 213 -10.72 11.40 4.93
C CYS A 213 -11.27 10.09 4.34
N ASP A 214 -10.89 8.96 4.93
CA ASP A 214 -11.36 7.65 4.48
C ASP A 214 -12.67 7.25 5.20
N TYR A 215 -12.86 7.73 6.43
CA TYR A 215 -14.08 7.54 7.22
C TYR A 215 -14.22 8.62 8.30
N ILE A 216 -15.45 8.79 8.82
CA ILE A 216 -15.81 9.74 9.87
C ILE A 216 -16.47 8.98 10.99
#